data_03167fa0120ea4b0138e5883efc7aa6f
#
_entry.id   03167fa0120ea4b0138e5883efc7aa6f
#
_cell.length_a   1.000
_cell.length_b   1.000
_cell.length_c   1.000
_cell.angle_alpha   90.00
_cell.angle_beta   90.00
_cell.angle_gamma   90.00
#
_symmetry.space_group_name_H-M   'P 1'
#
loop_
_entity.id
_entity.type
_entity.pdbx_description
1 polymer ?
#
loop_
_entity_poly.entity_id
_entity_poly.type
_entity_poly.pdbx_seq_one_letter_code
_entity_poly.pdbx_strand_id
1 'polypeptide(L)'
;MFVATAQEEIPLLGGDVTDGVVRVGDTVRRPCRASTASVHALLRHLERSGFEGAPRALGVDERGREILSYVEGESAARPLPSFALTEESLAGLARLLRAFHDAAEGFVPPREAVWEAGSNDDAAPRLVGHCDVNLDNVIFRDGLPAALIDFDMARPTTRLFDVVTTLRHWAPIADPLDLEPLQRRLDIGPRLRLFCDAYGLEPRDRRRLLDLARLRFDRSYHAMRAKAEAQGGNGGWARMWAGGAGERIRRACVWLETHQDELHEHLV
;
A
#
# COMPACT_ATOMS: atom_id res chain seq x y z
N MET A 1 14.38 -5.21 43.35
CA MET A 1 14.81 -5.72 42.04
C MET A 1 13.53 -6.11 41.29
N PHE A 2 12.98 -5.22 40.50
CA PHE A 2 11.80 -5.50 39.68
C PHE A 2 12.25 -6.40 38.51
N VAL A 3 11.85 -7.67 38.55
CA VAL A 3 11.94 -8.54 37.37
C VAL A 3 10.94 -7.96 36.36
N ALA A 4 11.43 -7.32 35.32
CA ALA A 4 10.59 -6.96 34.17
C ALA A 4 10.02 -8.27 33.63
N THR A 5 8.74 -8.50 33.83
CA THR A 5 8.01 -9.59 33.17
C THR A 5 8.20 -9.41 31.68
N ALA A 6 8.86 -10.38 31.02
CA ALA A 6 8.97 -10.36 29.57
C ALA A 6 7.55 -10.26 29.00
N GLN A 7 7.24 -9.17 28.31
CA GLN A 7 5.95 -9.03 27.65
C GLN A 7 5.82 -10.13 26.59
N GLU A 8 4.65 -10.77 26.54
CA GLU A 8 4.36 -11.84 25.59
C GLU A 8 4.49 -11.33 24.15
N GLU A 9 5.21 -12.07 23.32
CA GLU A 9 5.32 -11.82 21.87
C GLU A 9 4.23 -12.61 21.15
N ILE A 10 3.26 -11.93 20.58
CA ILE A 10 2.15 -12.53 19.82
C ILE A 10 2.47 -12.39 18.33
N PRO A 11 2.68 -13.49 17.57
CA PRO A 11 2.90 -13.41 16.14
C PRO A 11 1.73 -12.73 15.42
N LEU A 12 2.01 -11.75 14.58
CA LEU A 12 1.02 -11.15 13.68
C LEU A 12 1.08 -11.92 12.36
N LEU A 13 -0.01 -12.62 12.07
CA LEU A 13 -0.19 -13.36 10.81
C LEU A 13 -0.68 -12.37 9.75
N GLY A 14 0.07 -12.23 8.68
CA GLY A 14 -0.26 -11.37 7.53
C GLY A 14 1.01 -10.76 6.94
N GLY A 15 1.01 -10.57 5.63
CA GLY A 15 2.15 -10.07 4.87
C GLY A 15 2.90 -11.20 4.16
N ASP A 16 2.95 -11.09 2.83
CA ASP A 16 3.56 -12.13 1.96
C ASP A 16 5.10 -12.10 1.98
N VAL A 17 5.71 -11.05 2.54
CA VAL A 17 7.15 -10.77 2.35
C VAL A 17 7.95 -10.66 3.65
N THR A 18 7.35 -10.27 4.77
CA THR A 18 8.07 -9.99 6.02
C THR A 18 7.78 -11.04 7.08
N ASP A 19 8.76 -11.89 7.38
CA ASP A 19 8.70 -12.86 8.49
C ASP A 19 9.11 -12.18 9.81
N GLY A 20 8.62 -12.71 10.94
CA GLY A 20 9.06 -12.29 12.28
C GLY A 20 8.41 -11.02 12.82
N VAL A 21 7.21 -10.69 12.34
CA VAL A 21 6.41 -9.58 12.88
C VAL A 21 5.65 -10.05 14.11
N VAL A 22 5.81 -9.37 15.25
CA VAL A 22 5.14 -9.71 16.51
C VAL A 22 4.53 -8.47 17.18
N ARG A 23 3.38 -8.65 17.84
CA ARG A 23 2.81 -7.67 18.76
C ARG A 23 3.40 -7.87 20.16
N VAL A 24 3.80 -6.78 20.80
CA VAL A 24 4.27 -6.74 22.19
C VAL A 24 3.54 -5.59 22.91
N GLY A 25 2.50 -5.93 23.65
CA GLY A 25 1.60 -4.91 24.22
C GLY A 25 0.98 -4.03 23.15
N ASP A 26 1.15 -2.71 23.26
CA ASP A 26 0.64 -1.71 22.30
C ASP A 26 1.65 -1.35 21.20
N THR A 27 2.58 -2.27 20.91
CA THR A 27 3.62 -2.04 19.92
C THR A 27 3.79 -3.24 19.02
N VAL A 28 4.33 -2.99 17.81
CA VAL A 28 4.76 -4.01 16.85
C VAL A 28 6.28 -4.03 16.81
N ARG A 29 6.85 -5.23 16.78
CA ARG A 29 8.28 -5.48 16.57
C ARG A 29 8.46 -6.22 15.24
N ARG A 30 9.37 -5.74 14.41
CA ARG A 30 9.71 -6.44 13.16
C ARG A 30 11.18 -6.18 12.76
N PRO A 31 11.80 -7.03 11.93
CA PRO A 31 13.18 -6.83 11.51
C PRO A 31 13.39 -5.46 10.85
N CYS A 32 14.50 -4.78 11.19
CA CYS A 32 14.92 -3.57 10.50
C CYS A 32 15.34 -3.88 9.06
N ARG A 33 15.05 -2.94 8.15
CA ARG A 33 15.49 -2.92 6.76
C ARG A 33 16.41 -1.72 6.51
N ALA A 34 17.06 -1.68 5.36
CA ALA A 34 17.87 -0.52 4.97
C ALA A 34 17.04 0.79 4.92
N SER A 35 15.74 0.69 4.61
CA SER A 35 14.81 1.80 4.54
C SER A 35 14.21 2.22 5.89
N THR A 36 14.37 1.45 6.97
CA THR A 36 13.71 1.69 8.27
C THR A 36 13.94 3.13 8.79
N ALA A 37 15.16 3.64 8.74
CA ALA A 37 15.45 5.00 9.22
C ALA A 37 14.69 6.07 8.41
N SER A 38 14.56 5.89 7.11
CA SER A 38 13.82 6.79 6.21
C SER A 38 12.31 6.74 6.46
N VAL A 39 11.77 5.53 6.63
CA VAL A 39 10.36 5.31 6.98
C VAL A 39 10.04 5.92 8.35
N HIS A 40 10.91 5.71 9.35
CA HIS A 40 10.75 6.35 10.68
C HIS A 40 10.76 7.88 10.59
N ALA A 41 11.61 8.46 9.73
CA ALA A 41 11.61 9.91 9.52
C ALA A 41 10.28 10.40 8.92
N LEU A 42 9.71 9.68 7.96
CA LEU A 42 8.40 9.95 7.38
C LEU A 42 7.30 9.83 8.45
N LEU A 43 7.25 8.72 9.19
CA LEU A 43 6.22 8.50 10.22
C LEU A 43 6.23 9.59 11.31
N ARG A 44 7.43 10.00 11.76
CA ARG A 44 7.55 11.13 12.70
C ARG A 44 7.11 12.47 12.10
N HIS A 45 7.29 12.66 10.79
CA HIS A 45 6.77 13.84 10.11
C HIS A 45 5.24 13.81 10.07
N LEU A 46 4.63 12.67 9.69
CA LEU A 46 3.18 12.49 9.68
C LEU A 46 2.56 12.75 11.05
N GLU A 47 3.18 12.23 12.13
CA GLU A 47 2.75 12.48 13.49
C GLU A 47 2.79 13.98 13.84
N ARG A 48 3.89 14.68 13.50
CA ARG A 48 4.00 16.15 13.73
C ARG A 48 3.02 16.97 12.90
N SER A 49 2.64 16.45 11.71
CA SER A 49 1.63 17.07 10.84
C SER A 49 0.19 16.78 11.29
N GLY A 50 0.00 16.04 12.40
CA GLY A 50 -1.31 15.70 12.94
C GLY A 50 -2.04 14.59 12.18
N PHE A 51 -1.35 13.83 11.32
CA PHE A 51 -1.94 12.69 10.64
C PHE A 51 -1.99 11.48 11.58
N GLU A 52 -3.20 11.09 12.00
CA GLU A 52 -3.43 9.98 12.92
C GLU A 52 -3.61 8.62 12.24
N GLY A 53 -3.70 8.60 10.91
CA GLY A 53 -3.93 7.41 10.10
C GLY A 53 -2.66 6.62 9.77
N ALA A 54 -1.63 6.63 10.64
CA ALA A 54 -0.40 5.86 10.46
C ALA A 54 0.16 5.42 11.83
N PRO A 55 0.98 4.34 11.88
CA PRO A 55 1.68 3.97 13.10
C PRO A 55 2.74 5.03 13.48
N ARG A 56 3.07 5.11 14.77
CA ARG A 56 4.16 5.94 15.28
C ARG A 56 5.47 5.17 15.28
N ALA A 57 6.56 5.83 14.89
CA ALA A 57 7.91 5.28 14.95
C ALA A 57 8.49 5.48 16.35
N LEU A 58 8.59 4.41 17.14
CA LEU A 58 9.00 4.44 18.54
C LEU A 58 10.50 4.13 18.74
N GLY A 59 11.18 3.65 17.70
CA GLY A 59 12.63 3.38 17.75
C GLY A 59 13.02 1.97 17.34
N VAL A 60 14.07 1.47 17.94
CA VAL A 60 14.62 0.12 17.72
C VAL A 60 14.87 -0.53 19.08
N ASP A 61 14.55 -1.82 19.21
CA ASP A 61 14.76 -2.57 20.45
C ASP A 61 16.21 -3.09 20.57
N GLU A 62 16.52 -3.70 21.73
CA GLU A 62 17.83 -4.27 22.02
C GLU A 62 18.23 -5.43 21.09
N ARG A 63 17.26 -6.04 20.40
CA ARG A 63 17.48 -7.10 19.41
C ARG A 63 17.65 -6.56 17.99
N GLY A 64 17.68 -5.22 17.81
CA GLY A 64 17.79 -4.58 16.50
C GLY A 64 16.51 -4.62 15.66
N ARG A 65 15.35 -4.83 16.29
CA ARG A 65 14.05 -4.80 15.62
C ARG A 65 13.43 -3.40 15.73
N GLU A 66 12.83 -2.90 14.67
CA GLU A 66 12.06 -1.64 14.75
C GLU A 66 10.84 -1.81 15.65
N ILE A 67 10.50 -0.70 16.30
CA ILE A 67 9.34 -0.56 17.17
C ILE A 67 8.38 0.43 16.58
N LEU A 68 7.17 -0.02 16.26
CA LEU A 68 6.07 0.82 15.84
C LEU A 68 4.93 0.75 16.85
N SER A 69 4.09 1.79 16.93
CA SER A 69 2.83 1.65 17.69
C SER A 69 1.93 0.61 17.02
N TYR A 70 1.22 -0.18 17.81
CA TYR A 70 0.15 -1.02 17.29
C TYR A 70 -1.05 -0.15 16.92
N VAL A 71 -1.62 -0.37 15.74
CA VAL A 71 -2.82 0.33 15.28
C VAL A 71 -4.00 -0.59 15.51
N GLU A 72 -4.87 -0.25 16.45
CA GLU A 72 -6.07 -1.03 16.75
C GLU A 72 -7.08 -0.99 15.60
N GLY A 73 -7.72 -2.14 15.33
CA GLY A 73 -8.72 -2.33 14.29
C GLY A 73 -8.54 -3.66 13.56
N GLU A 74 -9.26 -3.83 12.47
CA GLU A 74 -9.26 -5.04 11.65
C GLU A 74 -8.59 -4.77 10.30
N SER A 75 -7.72 -5.67 9.83
CA SER A 75 -7.25 -5.66 8.44
C SER A 75 -8.21 -6.48 7.56
N ALA A 76 -8.26 -6.16 6.27
CA ALA A 76 -9.06 -6.92 5.30
C ALA A 76 -8.32 -8.20 4.85
N ALA A 77 -7.91 -9.03 5.82
CA ALA A 77 -7.27 -10.31 5.55
C ALA A 77 -8.18 -11.26 4.76
N ARG A 78 -7.57 -12.17 4.00
CA ARG A 78 -8.33 -13.14 3.20
C ARG A 78 -8.91 -14.28 4.04
N PRO A 79 -10.14 -14.77 3.73
CA PRO A 79 -11.01 -14.31 2.63
C PRO A 79 -11.53 -12.89 2.86
N LEU A 80 -11.59 -12.08 1.78
CA LEU A 80 -11.91 -10.65 1.88
C LEU A 80 -13.26 -10.42 2.55
N PRO A 81 -13.34 -9.62 3.63
CA PRO A 81 -14.58 -9.29 4.28
C PRO A 81 -15.40 -8.31 3.42
N SER A 82 -16.73 -8.46 3.44
CA SER A 82 -17.61 -7.63 2.60
C SER A 82 -17.55 -6.14 2.92
N PHE A 83 -17.28 -5.77 4.17
CA PHE A 83 -17.17 -4.36 4.57
C PHE A 83 -16.03 -3.64 3.83
N ALA A 84 -14.92 -4.32 3.51
CA ALA A 84 -13.79 -3.73 2.81
C ALA A 84 -14.10 -3.37 1.36
N LEU A 85 -15.17 -3.95 0.77
CA LEU A 85 -15.50 -3.78 -0.64
C LEU A 85 -16.67 -2.83 -0.90
N THR A 86 -17.26 -2.24 0.14
CA THR A 86 -18.35 -1.28 0.01
C THR A 86 -17.92 0.02 -0.66
N GLU A 87 -18.86 0.75 -1.22
CA GLU A 87 -18.61 2.09 -1.77
C GLU A 87 -18.20 3.08 -0.68
N GLU A 88 -18.77 2.94 0.51
CA GLU A 88 -18.43 3.77 1.66
C GLU A 88 -16.98 3.57 2.10
N SER A 89 -16.52 2.31 2.17
CA SER A 89 -15.12 1.98 2.44
C SER A 89 -14.18 2.52 1.36
N LEU A 90 -14.56 2.41 0.09
CA LEU A 90 -13.76 2.93 -1.02
C LEU A 90 -13.61 4.46 -0.95
N ALA A 91 -14.71 5.16 -0.70
CA ALA A 91 -14.69 6.62 -0.54
C ALA A 91 -13.95 7.05 0.74
N GLY A 92 -14.07 6.27 1.82
CA GLY A 92 -13.32 6.46 3.06
C GLY A 92 -11.81 6.34 2.85
N LEU A 93 -11.38 5.31 2.12
CA LEU A 93 -9.98 5.12 1.75
C LEU A 93 -9.45 6.25 0.87
N ALA A 94 -10.22 6.69 -0.12
CA ALA A 94 -9.82 7.81 -0.98
C ALA A 94 -9.54 9.08 -0.17
N ARG A 95 -10.41 9.39 0.82
CA ARG A 95 -10.21 10.51 1.75
C ARG A 95 -9.01 10.31 2.68
N LEU A 96 -8.80 9.09 3.20
CA LEU A 96 -7.65 8.74 4.03
C LEU A 96 -6.34 8.90 3.26
N LEU A 97 -6.27 8.38 2.03
CA LEU A 97 -5.11 8.52 1.16
C LEU A 97 -4.85 9.99 0.81
N ARG A 98 -5.90 10.78 0.57
CA ARG A 98 -5.77 12.22 0.33
C ARG A 98 -5.19 12.93 1.55
N ALA A 99 -5.69 12.66 2.75
CA ALA A 99 -5.19 13.24 4.00
C ALA A 99 -3.72 12.84 4.26
N PHE A 100 -3.36 11.58 3.99
CA PHE A 100 -1.97 11.13 4.04
C PHE A 100 -1.08 11.93 3.08
N HIS A 101 -1.49 12.08 1.82
CA HIS A 101 -0.72 12.83 0.83
C HIS A 101 -0.57 14.31 1.21
N ASP A 102 -1.61 14.93 1.78
CA ASP A 102 -1.55 16.32 2.22
C ASP A 102 -0.58 16.47 3.40
N ALA A 103 -0.59 15.51 4.34
CA ALA A 103 0.36 15.50 5.46
C ALA A 103 1.80 15.22 5.01
N ALA A 104 2.00 14.40 3.99
CA ALA A 104 3.33 14.04 3.47
C ALA A 104 3.95 15.10 2.56
N GLU A 105 3.17 16.06 2.03
CA GLU A 105 3.67 17.03 1.02
C GLU A 105 4.83 17.89 1.52
N GLY A 106 4.86 18.24 2.81
CA GLY A 106 5.94 19.04 3.41
C GLY A 106 7.13 18.22 3.91
N PHE A 107 7.14 16.91 3.71
CA PHE A 107 8.23 16.07 4.17
C PHE A 107 9.47 16.22 3.29
N VAL A 108 10.59 16.61 3.92
CA VAL A 108 11.90 16.65 3.28
C VAL A 108 12.68 15.43 3.77
N PRO A 109 12.92 14.42 2.89
CA PRO A 109 13.70 13.25 3.27
C PRO A 109 15.12 13.64 3.75
N PRO A 110 15.68 12.92 4.73
CA PRO A 110 17.10 13.05 5.07
C PRO A 110 17.99 12.85 3.84
N ARG A 111 19.16 13.48 3.82
CA ARG A 111 20.08 13.40 2.68
C ARG A 111 20.53 11.97 2.38
N GLU A 112 20.69 11.17 3.43
CA GLU A 112 21.08 9.76 3.41
C GLU A 112 19.88 8.80 3.31
N ALA A 113 18.67 9.30 3.02
CA ALA A 113 17.49 8.47 2.96
C ALA A 113 17.62 7.34 1.93
N VAL A 114 17.34 6.14 2.38
CA VAL A 114 17.26 4.93 1.56
C VAL A 114 15.81 4.48 1.47
N TRP A 115 15.34 4.22 0.27
CA TRP A 115 13.99 3.75 0.00
C TRP A 115 14.03 2.40 -0.71
N GLU A 116 13.00 1.61 -0.46
CA GLU A 116 12.86 0.33 -1.17
C GLU A 116 12.67 0.57 -2.67
N ALA A 117 13.40 -0.19 -3.49
CA ALA A 117 13.26 -0.09 -4.94
C ALA A 117 11.88 -0.54 -5.42
N GLY A 118 11.32 0.16 -6.36
CA GLY A 118 9.99 -0.17 -6.92
C GLY A 118 9.68 0.63 -8.18
N SER A 119 8.48 0.39 -8.72
CA SER A 119 7.99 1.14 -9.88
C SER A 119 7.61 2.58 -9.49
N ASN A 120 7.80 3.51 -10.40
CA ASN A 120 7.35 4.90 -10.30
C ASN A 120 7.05 5.44 -11.70
N ASP A 121 6.39 6.60 -11.81
CA ASP A 121 6.29 7.31 -13.09
C ASP A 121 7.59 8.07 -13.42
N ASP A 122 7.66 8.69 -14.61
CA ASP A 122 8.82 9.48 -15.03
C ASP A 122 8.75 10.93 -14.54
N ALA A 123 7.68 11.30 -13.83
CA ALA A 123 7.51 12.65 -13.32
C ALA A 123 8.39 12.87 -12.07
N ALA A 124 8.82 14.11 -11.87
CA ALA A 124 9.56 14.49 -10.68
C ALA A 124 8.71 14.22 -9.42
N PRO A 125 9.27 13.54 -8.40
CA PRO A 125 8.56 13.28 -7.15
C PRO A 125 8.16 14.58 -6.46
N ARG A 126 6.99 14.58 -5.83
CA ARG A 126 6.49 15.73 -5.07
C ARG A 126 6.25 15.43 -3.60
N LEU A 127 6.20 14.16 -3.26
CA LEU A 127 6.02 13.66 -1.88
C LEU A 127 6.65 12.27 -1.77
N VAL A 128 6.68 11.75 -0.56
CA VAL A 128 6.90 10.32 -0.32
C VAL A 128 5.54 9.67 -0.18
N GLY A 129 5.16 8.84 -1.16
CA GLY A 129 3.92 8.06 -1.15
C GLY A 129 4.06 6.73 -0.41
N HIS A 130 2.95 6.10 -0.10
CA HIS A 130 2.93 4.77 0.52
C HIS A 130 3.35 3.67 -0.45
N CYS A 131 2.88 3.75 -1.68
CA CYS A 131 3.18 2.90 -2.83
C CYS A 131 2.79 1.42 -2.68
N ASP A 132 2.03 1.07 -1.64
CA ASP A 132 1.52 -0.29 -1.42
C ASP A 132 0.23 -0.32 -0.59
N VAL A 133 -0.73 0.55 -0.90
CA VAL A 133 -2.04 0.58 -0.24
C VAL A 133 -2.92 -0.55 -0.80
N ASN A 134 -2.57 -1.79 -0.48
CA ASN A 134 -3.41 -2.96 -0.71
C ASN A 134 -4.42 -3.16 0.43
N LEU A 135 -5.31 -4.16 0.33
CA LEU A 135 -6.36 -4.37 1.33
C LEU A 135 -5.78 -4.77 2.71
N ASP A 136 -4.68 -5.53 2.74
CA ASP A 136 -4.06 -6.00 3.98
C ASP A 136 -3.34 -4.86 4.74
N ASN A 137 -3.00 -3.76 4.03
CA ASN A 137 -2.28 -2.61 4.57
C ASN A 137 -3.21 -1.46 5.01
N VAL A 138 -4.52 -1.73 5.11
CA VAL A 138 -5.50 -0.78 5.62
C VAL A 138 -6.16 -1.33 6.87
N ILE A 139 -6.15 -0.56 7.94
CA ILE A 139 -6.86 -0.90 9.19
C ILE A 139 -8.23 -0.24 9.17
N PHE A 140 -9.23 -1.04 9.50
CA PHE A 140 -10.63 -0.63 9.59
C PHE A 140 -11.05 -0.50 11.04
N ARG A 141 -11.91 0.50 11.30
CA ARG A 141 -12.65 0.67 12.56
C ARG A 141 -14.11 0.90 12.19
N ASP A 142 -14.99 0.16 12.82
CA ASP A 142 -16.45 0.22 12.54
C ASP A 142 -16.77 0.06 11.04
N GLY A 143 -16.01 -0.82 10.35
CA GLY A 143 -16.18 -1.11 8.93
C GLY A 143 -15.63 -0.04 7.98
N LEU A 144 -14.98 1.03 8.47
CA LEU A 144 -14.43 2.11 7.65
C LEU A 144 -12.89 2.16 7.74
N PRO A 145 -12.18 2.52 6.65
CA PRO A 145 -10.75 2.73 6.65
C PRO A 145 -10.34 3.83 7.64
N ALA A 146 -9.45 3.49 8.57
CA ALA A 146 -9.00 4.37 9.64
C ALA A 146 -7.50 4.66 9.62
N ALA A 147 -6.67 3.72 9.14
CA ALA A 147 -5.24 3.91 9.08
C ALA A 147 -4.59 3.07 7.97
N LEU A 148 -3.42 3.54 7.51
CA LEU A 148 -2.50 2.85 6.63
C LEU A 148 -1.37 2.26 7.46
N ILE A 149 -0.99 1.01 7.18
CA ILE A 149 0.13 0.33 7.83
C ILE A 149 1.09 -0.23 6.77
N ASP A 150 2.25 -0.70 7.22
CA ASP A 150 3.28 -1.28 6.35
C ASP A 150 3.84 -0.32 5.28
N PHE A 151 4.58 0.69 5.75
CA PHE A 151 5.24 1.70 4.92
C PHE A 151 6.56 1.23 4.28
N ASP A 152 6.82 -0.08 4.19
CA ASP A 152 8.06 -0.62 3.64
C ASP A 152 8.31 -0.21 2.19
N MET A 153 7.25 -0.08 1.42
CA MET A 153 7.33 0.33 0.01
C MET A 153 7.26 1.85 -0.19
N ALA A 154 7.21 2.63 0.91
CA ALA A 154 7.20 4.09 0.82
C ALA A 154 8.43 4.61 0.09
N ARG A 155 8.23 5.59 -0.80
CA ARG A 155 9.31 6.21 -1.59
C ARG A 155 8.86 7.52 -2.23
N PRO A 156 9.83 8.34 -2.70
CA PRO A 156 9.53 9.52 -3.50
C PRO A 156 8.71 9.15 -4.75
N THR A 157 7.57 9.81 -4.96
CA THR A 157 6.63 9.55 -6.05
C THR A 157 5.74 10.77 -6.33
N THR A 158 4.75 10.60 -7.21
CA THR A 158 3.65 11.56 -7.42
C THR A 158 2.36 11.08 -6.77
N ARG A 159 1.49 12.01 -6.36
CA ARG A 159 0.16 11.68 -5.84
C ARG A 159 -0.61 10.76 -6.78
N LEU A 160 -0.59 11.08 -8.08
CA LEU A 160 -1.34 10.33 -9.09
C LEU A 160 -0.82 8.90 -9.22
N PHE A 161 0.49 8.68 -9.15
CA PHE A 161 1.04 7.33 -9.25
C PHE A 161 0.72 6.48 -8.01
N ASP A 162 0.69 7.07 -6.82
CA ASP A 162 0.27 6.36 -5.60
C ASP A 162 -1.25 6.05 -5.61
N VAL A 163 -2.08 6.98 -6.13
CA VAL A 163 -3.50 6.73 -6.40
C VAL A 163 -3.69 5.56 -7.36
N VAL A 164 -2.98 5.52 -8.47
CA VAL A 164 -3.04 4.41 -9.42
C VAL A 164 -2.63 3.09 -8.79
N THR A 165 -1.60 3.13 -7.94
CA THR A 165 -1.13 1.95 -7.20
C THR A 165 -2.19 1.41 -6.26
N THR A 166 -2.92 2.30 -5.59
CA THR A 166 -4.05 1.98 -4.70
C THR A 166 -5.24 1.42 -5.48
N LEU A 167 -5.62 2.07 -6.56
CA LEU A 167 -6.78 1.68 -7.38
C LEU A 167 -6.66 0.28 -7.99
N ARG A 168 -5.45 -0.19 -8.27
CA ARG A 168 -5.23 -1.57 -8.72
C ARG A 168 -5.88 -2.60 -7.79
N HIS A 169 -5.90 -2.33 -6.50
CA HIS A 169 -6.43 -3.25 -5.48
C HIS A 169 -7.88 -2.94 -5.12
N TRP A 170 -8.28 -1.67 -5.13
CA TRP A 170 -9.54 -1.19 -4.56
C TRP A 170 -10.65 -0.95 -5.60
N ALA A 171 -10.30 -0.57 -6.82
CA ALA A 171 -11.15 -0.72 -7.99
C ALA A 171 -10.48 -1.77 -8.87
N PRO A 172 -10.62 -3.08 -8.55
CA PRO A 172 -9.65 -4.10 -8.85
C PRO A 172 -9.40 -4.25 -10.36
N ILE A 173 -8.50 -3.37 -10.87
CA ILE A 173 -8.07 -3.37 -12.28
C ILE A 173 -7.26 -4.64 -12.53
N ALA A 174 -7.96 -5.73 -12.83
CA ALA A 174 -7.39 -7.06 -13.00
C ALA A 174 -8.33 -7.95 -13.82
N ASP A 175 -7.76 -9.02 -14.41
CA ASP A 175 -8.56 -10.06 -15.05
C ASP A 175 -9.44 -10.73 -13.98
N PRO A 176 -10.74 -10.99 -14.27
CA PRO A 176 -11.65 -11.69 -13.35
C PRO A 176 -11.15 -13.05 -12.85
N LEU A 177 -10.26 -13.71 -13.58
CA LEU A 177 -9.63 -14.96 -13.14
C LEU A 177 -8.75 -14.79 -11.90
N ASP A 178 -8.21 -13.59 -11.70
CA ASP A 178 -7.28 -13.26 -10.61
C ASP A 178 -7.99 -12.59 -9.41
N LEU A 179 -9.31 -12.39 -9.49
CA LEU A 179 -10.10 -11.72 -8.47
C LEU A 179 -10.72 -12.72 -7.50
N GLU A 180 -10.81 -12.31 -6.23
CA GLU A 180 -11.60 -12.99 -5.21
C GLU A 180 -13.10 -13.00 -5.59
N PRO A 181 -13.89 -14.00 -5.13
CA PRO A 181 -15.30 -14.14 -5.53
C PRO A 181 -16.14 -12.88 -5.32
N LEU A 182 -15.91 -12.13 -4.23
CA LEU A 182 -16.62 -10.88 -3.96
C LEU A 182 -16.18 -9.75 -4.88
N GLN A 183 -14.90 -9.69 -5.24
CA GLN A 183 -14.37 -8.67 -6.15
C GLN A 183 -14.91 -8.80 -7.58
N ARG A 184 -15.19 -10.02 -8.04
CA ARG A 184 -15.77 -10.27 -9.38
C ARG A 184 -17.13 -9.64 -9.61
N ARG A 185 -17.81 -9.24 -8.53
CA ARG A 185 -19.14 -8.60 -8.57
C ARG A 185 -19.06 -7.07 -8.57
N LEU A 186 -17.87 -6.52 -8.47
CA LEU A 186 -17.67 -5.08 -8.42
C LEU A 186 -17.70 -4.49 -9.84
N ASP A 187 -18.40 -3.38 -9.97
CA ASP A 187 -18.35 -2.56 -11.18
C ASP A 187 -17.17 -1.60 -11.10
N ILE A 188 -16.17 -1.81 -11.94
CA ILE A 188 -14.88 -1.12 -11.84
C ILE A 188 -15.00 0.34 -12.27
N GLY A 189 -15.74 0.64 -13.33
CA GLY A 189 -15.90 2.00 -13.84
C GLY A 189 -16.49 2.98 -12.82
N PRO A 190 -17.67 2.72 -12.24
CA PRO A 190 -18.24 3.51 -11.17
C PRO A 190 -17.34 3.62 -9.94
N ARG A 191 -16.61 2.55 -9.59
CA ARG A 191 -15.66 2.57 -8.47
C ARG A 191 -14.47 3.50 -8.73
N LEU A 192 -13.94 3.53 -9.95
CA LEU A 192 -12.90 4.48 -10.33
C LEU A 192 -13.39 5.92 -10.18
N ARG A 193 -14.59 6.22 -10.68
CA ARG A 193 -15.22 7.53 -10.53
C ARG A 193 -15.39 7.91 -9.07
N LEU A 194 -16.01 7.04 -8.27
CA LEU A 194 -16.24 7.27 -6.84
C LEU A 194 -14.95 7.57 -6.09
N PHE A 195 -13.89 6.80 -6.33
CA PHE A 195 -12.60 7.04 -5.70
C PHE A 195 -12.01 8.39 -6.11
N CYS A 196 -12.02 8.70 -7.42
CA CYS A 196 -11.51 9.97 -7.93
C CYS A 196 -12.27 11.18 -7.36
N ASP A 197 -13.59 11.07 -7.23
CA ASP A 197 -14.44 12.11 -6.63
C ASP A 197 -14.13 12.30 -5.16
N ALA A 198 -14.07 11.19 -4.39
CA ALA A 198 -13.82 11.23 -2.96
C ALA A 198 -12.38 11.68 -2.59
N TYR A 199 -11.41 11.35 -3.45
CA TYR A 199 -10.03 11.84 -3.33
C TYR A 199 -9.91 13.32 -3.72
N GLY A 200 -10.78 13.82 -4.59
CA GLY A 200 -10.69 15.16 -5.19
C GLY A 200 -9.66 15.23 -6.31
N LEU A 201 -9.63 14.20 -7.18
CA LEU A 201 -8.73 14.16 -8.32
C LEU A 201 -9.18 15.10 -9.42
N GLU A 202 -8.29 15.97 -9.88
CA GLU A 202 -8.57 16.95 -10.93
C GLU A 202 -8.83 16.29 -12.30
N PRO A 203 -9.65 16.88 -13.18
CA PRO A 203 -9.98 16.29 -14.49
C PRO A 203 -8.76 15.97 -15.36
N ARG A 204 -7.71 16.79 -15.31
CA ARG A 204 -6.45 16.55 -16.05
C ARG A 204 -5.74 15.26 -15.60
N ASP A 205 -5.81 14.95 -14.30
CA ASP A 205 -5.15 13.80 -13.70
C ASP A 205 -5.99 12.53 -13.92
N ARG A 206 -7.32 12.64 -13.90
CA ARG A 206 -8.23 11.54 -14.28
C ARG A 206 -7.97 11.04 -15.70
N ARG A 207 -7.77 11.95 -16.68
CA ARG A 207 -7.46 11.57 -18.07
C ARG A 207 -6.16 10.77 -18.22
N ARG A 208 -5.21 10.93 -17.29
CA ARG A 208 -3.92 10.23 -17.29
C ARG A 208 -3.93 8.93 -16.51
N LEU A 209 -4.99 8.65 -15.76
CA LEU A 209 -5.04 7.60 -14.76
C LEU A 209 -4.80 6.21 -15.38
N LEU A 210 -5.51 5.89 -16.47
CA LEU A 210 -5.40 4.57 -17.11
C LEU A 210 -4.06 4.36 -17.81
N ASP A 211 -3.50 5.40 -18.43
CA ASP A 211 -2.13 5.32 -19.01
C ASP A 211 -1.09 5.08 -17.94
N LEU A 212 -1.20 5.73 -16.78
CA LEU A 212 -0.32 5.47 -15.66
C LEU A 212 -0.55 4.09 -15.03
N ALA A 213 -1.77 3.58 -15.04
CA ALA A 213 -2.05 2.22 -14.60
C ALA A 213 -1.33 1.18 -15.48
N ARG A 214 -1.36 1.37 -16.81
CA ARG A 214 -0.63 0.53 -17.75
C ARG A 214 0.88 0.60 -17.52
N LEU A 215 1.43 1.81 -17.43
CA LEU A 215 2.85 2.03 -17.11
C LEU A 215 3.24 1.34 -15.79
N ARG A 216 2.38 1.42 -14.77
CA ARG A 216 2.61 0.75 -13.49
C ARG A 216 2.65 -0.77 -13.63
N PHE A 217 1.76 -1.38 -14.40
CA PHE A 217 1.78 -2.82 -14.64
C PHE A 217 3.09 -3.27 -15.26
N ASP A 218 3.52 -2.60 -16.33
CA ASP A 218 4.79 -2.89 -17.00
C ASP A 218 5.98 -2.81 -16.03
N ARG A 219 6.10 -1.69 -15.32
CA ARG A 219 7.19 -1.48 -14.36
C ARG A 219 7.14 -2.44 -13.18
N SER A 220 5.94 -2.78 -12.68
CA SER A 220 5.79 -3.76 -11.61
C SER A 220 6.24 -5.15 -12.04
N TYR A 221 5.94 -5.55 -13.28
CA TYR A 221 6.41 -6.82 -13.82
C TYR A 221 7.93 -6.93 -13.77
N HIS A 222 8.63 -5.91 -14.30
CA HIS A 222 10.09 -5.89 -14.32
C HIS A 222 10.70 -5.78 -12.91
N ALA A 223 10.14 -4.96 -12.05
CA ALA A 223 10.63 -4.78 -10.67
C ALA A 223 10.47 -6.06 -9.84
N MET A 224 9.31 -6.73 -9.92
CA MET A 224 9.08 -7.98 -9.18
C MET A 224 9.98 -9.11 -9.69
N ARG A 225 10.16 -9.21 -11.01
CA ARG A 225 11.07 -10.19 -11.61
C ARG A 225 12.49 -9.97 -11.10
N ALA A 226 13.01 -8.75 -11.17
CA ALA A 226 14.36 -8.44 -10.71
C ALA A 226 14.55 -8.74 -9.21
N LYS A 227 13.56 -8.43 -8.36
CA LYS A 227 13.59 -8.76 -6.93
C LYS A 227 13.58 -10.27 -6.70
N ALA A 228 12.77 -11.01 -7.42
CA ALA A 228 12.72 -12.47 -7.33
C ALA A 228 14.05 -13.12 -7.73
N GLU A 229 14.67 -12.63 -8.81
CA GLU A 229 16.00 -13.10 -9.26
C GLU A 229 17.09 -12.76 -8.23
N ALA A 230 17.06 -11.56 -7.62
CA ALA A 230 18.04 -11.14 -6.62
C ALA A 230 17.96 -11.89 -5.29
N GLN A 231 16.77 -12.32 -4.86
CA GLN A 231 16.57 -13.04 -3.60
C GLN A 231 16.90 -14.54 -3.67
N GLY A 232 16.96 -15.12 -4.87
CA GLY A 232 17.06 -16.58 -5.03
C GLY A 232 15.79 -17.32 -4.55
N GLY A 233 15.74 -18.63 -4.71
CA GLY A 233 14.51 -19.44 -4.63
C GLY A 233 13.68 -19.39 -3.34
N ASN A 234 14.19 -18.87 -2.22
CA ASN A 234 13.52 -18.96 -0.91
C ASN A 234 13.00 -17.60 -0.37
N GLY A 235 13.21 -16.49 -1.06
CA GLY A 235 12.73 -15.17 -0.64
C GLY A 235 11.23 -14.96 -0.92
N GLY A 236 10.59 -14.04 -0.21
CA GLY A 236 9.17 -13.70 -0.40
C GLY A 236 8.85 -13.31 -1.85
N TRP A 237 9.68 -12.49 -2.47
CA TRP A 237 9.52 -12.10 -3.88
C TRP A 237 9.67 -13.28 -4.84
N ALA A 238 10.62 -14.19 -4.57
CA ALA A 238 10.79 -15.40 -5.38
C ALA A 238 9.58 -16.34 -5.27
N ARG A 239 9.02 -16.51 -4.05
CA ARG A 239 7.79 -17.29 -3.84
C ARG A 239 6.59 -16.67 -4.58
N MET A 240 6.40 -15.35 -4.50
CA MET A 240 5.33 -14.63 -5.21
C MET A 240 5.46 -14.77 -6.72
N TRP A 241 6.68 -14.67 -7.23
CA TRP A 241 6.96 -14.83 -8.66
C TRP A 241 6.67 -16.25 -9.15
N ALA A 242 7.16 -17.25 -8.44
CA ALA A 242 6.88 -18.67 -8.71
C ALA A 242 5.38 -19.00 -8.60
N GLY A 243 4.64 -18.30 -7.71
CA GLY A 243 3.19 -18.38 -7.58
C GLY A 243 2.41 -17.65 -8.68
N GLY A 244 3.07 -17.22 -9.78
CA GLY A 244 2.43 -16.69 -10.98
C GLY A 244 2.14 -15.18 -10.94
N ALA A 245 2.82 -14.39 -10.08
CA ALA A 245 2.61 -12.94 -10.01
C ALA A 245 2.85 -12.25 -11.37
N GLY A 246 3.88 -12.67 -12.13
CA GLY A 246 4.17 -12.14 -13.46
C GLY A 246 3.01 -12.34 -14.44
N GLU A 247 2.41 -13.53 -14.46
CA GLU A 247 1.26 -13.83 -15.32
C GLU A 247 0.01 -13.03 -14.92
N ARG A 248 -0.24 -12.87 -13.62
CA ARG A 248 -1.35 -12.02 -13.14
C ARG A 248 -1.17 -10.56 -13.58
N ILE A 249 0.05 -10.02 -13.52
CA ILE A 249 0.33 -8.65 -13.98
C ILE A 249 0.09 -8.52 -15.49
N ARG A 250 0.52 -9.48 -16.30
CA ARG A 250 0.30 -9.48 -17.75
C ARG A 250 -1.19 -9.53 -18.09
N ARG A 251 -1.95 -10.43 -17.46
CA ARG A 251 -3.41 -10.51 -17.67
C ARG A 251 -4.10 -9.21 -17.27
N ALA A 252 -3.70 -8.58 -16.16
CA ALA A 252 -4.25 -7.30 -15.74
C ALA A 252 -3.96 -6.19 -16.76
N CYS A 253 -2.78 -6.19 -17.39
CA CYS A 253 -2.43 -5.24 -18.45
C CYS A 253 -3.33 -5.44 -19.69
N VAL A 254 -3.46 -6.67 -20.15
CA VAL A 254 -4.33 -7.02 -21.31
C VAL A 254 -5.80 -6.68 -21.00
N TRP A 255 -6.27 -7.00 -19.79
CA TRP A 255 -7.62 -6.65 -19.37
C TRP A 255 -7.85 -5.14 -19.41
N LEU A 256 -6.91 -4.36 -18.86
CA LEU A 256 -6.99 -2.88 -18.87
C LEU A 256 -7.02 -2.34 -20.31
N GLU A 257 -6.16 -2.83 -21.19
CA GLU A 257 -6.12 -2.42 -22.60
C GLU A 257 -7.44 -2.70 -23.31
N THR A 258 -8.08 -3.83 -22.99
CA THR A 258 -9.37 -4.21 -23.59
C THR A 258 -10.54 -3.35 -23.14
N HIS A 259 -10.49 -2.86 -21.87
CA HIS A 259 -11.60 -2.09 -21.27
C HIS A 259 -11.29 -0.60 -21.13
N GLN A 260 -10.17 -0.12 -21.68
CA GLN A 260 -9.69 1.25 -21.46
C GLN A 260 -10.70 2.32 -21.87
N ASP A 261 -11.35 2.15 -23.02
CA ASP A 261 -12.32 3.14 -23.54
C ASP A 261 -13.55 3.23 -22.63
N GLU A 262 -14.12 2.08 -22.23
CA GLU A 262 -15.23 2.00 -21.30
C GLU A 262 -14.90 2.65 -19.96
N LEU A 263 -13.74 2.30 -19.37
CA LEU A 263 -13.31 2.87 -18.11
C LEU A 263 -13.05 4.37 -18.20
N HIS A 264 -12.57 4.84 -19.35
CA HIS A 264 -12.32 6.27 -19.58
C HIS A 264 -13.60 7.10 -19.51
N GLU A 265 -14.74 6.59 -19.98
CA GLU A 265 -16.04 7.26 -19.90
C GLU A 265 -16.46 7.58 -18.46
N HIS A 266 -15.98 6.80 -17.48
CA HIS A 266 -16.22 7.04 -16.06
C HIS A 266 -15.30 8.10 -15.45
N LEU A 267 -14.21 8.46 -16.10
CA LEU A 267 -13.18 9.35 -15.57
C LEU A 267 -13.27 10.80 -16.11
N VAL A 268 -13.99 10.99 -17.21
CA VAL A 268 -14.13 12.31 -17.87
C VAL A 268 -15.50 12.93 -17.66
#